data_c4dfc987818a34a3888e4955ed87a2db
#
_entry.id   c4dfc987818a34a3888e4955ed87a2db
#
_cell.length_a   1.000
_cell.length_b   1.000
_cell.length_c   1.000
_cell.angle_alpha   90.00
_cell.angle_beta   90.00
_cell.angle_gamma   90.00
#
_symmetry.space_group_name_H-M   'P 1'
#
loop_
_entity.id
_entity.type
_entity.pdbx_description
1 polymer ?
#
loop_
_entity_poly.entity_id
_entity_poly.type
_entity_poly.pdbx_seq_one_letter_code
_entity_poly.pdbx_strand_id
1 'polypeptide(L)'
;LSERELKDVIEKIISEIKIEETPAKETPVTVMEEKTPVVSTSSTYDQDENPRENPHIVNGEVRDIGKINVKEQMLVDNPEDREEYMKLKQKTSARLGIGRAGTRMRTEVLLRLRADHAAAQDAVFNDVPTEFLDELGLFEITTECESRDQYITRPDLGRKISQEGIKIIEEKCKKNPTVQIVVSDGLSSTAIEANAKNIIPAMLNGLKGYGIDTGTPFFIKYGRVGAGDHVGEILNAEVVCILIGERPGLTTAESMSAYITYK
;
A
#
# COMPACT_ATOMS: atom_id res chain seq x y z
N LEU A 1 22.90 -15.70 -17.39
CA LEU A 1 22.27 -14.51 -18.02
C LEU A 1 23.20 -13.32 -17.83
N SER A 2 23.53 -12.59 -18.90
CA SER A 2 24.26 -11.35 -18.75
C SER A 2 23.36 -10.27 -18.16
N GLU A 3 23.94 -9.24 -17.51
CA GLU A 3 23.21 -8.11 -16.94
C GLU A 3 22.29 -7.41 -17.97
N ARG A 4 22.68 -7.41 -19.23
CA ARG A 4 21.90 -6.91 -20.36
C ARG A 4 20.66 -7.76 -20.64
N GLU A 5 20.80 -9.07 -20.68
CA GLU A 5 19.68 -9.99 -20.92
C GLU A 5 18.65 -9.93 -19.79
N LEU A 6 19.11 -9.77 -18.53
CA LEU A 6 18.22 -9.61 -17.39
C LEU A 6 17.41 -8.30 -17.47
N LYS A 7 18.06 -7.20 -17.88
CA LYS A 7 17.40 -5.91 -18.05
C LYS A 7 16.35 -5.94 -19.16
N ASP A 8 16.68 -6.54 -20.32
CA ASP A 8 15.74 -6.69 -21.43
C ASP A 8 14.51 -7.54 -21.04
N VAL A 9 14.70 -8.58 -20.22
CA VAL A 9 13.63 -9.42 -19.70
C VAL A 9 12.71 -8.60 -18.77
N ILE A 10 13.28 -7.82 -17.87
CA ILE A 10 12.51 -6.97 -16.93
C ILE A 10 11.73 -5.91 -17.71
N GLU A 11 12.33 -5.22 -18.66
CA GLU A 11 11.65 -4.20 -19.47
C GLU A 11 10.48 -4.81 -20.29
N LYS A 12 10.66 -6.02 -20.82
CA LYS A 12 9.61 -6.70 -21.56
C LYS A 12 8.44 -7.15 -20.67
N ILE A 13 8.72 -7.68 -19.49
CA ILE A 13 7.68 -8.04 -18.51
C ILE A 13 6.88 -6.79 -18.11
N ILE A 14 7.56 -5.67 -17.84
CA ILE A 14 6.89 -4.41 -17.51
C ILE A 14 6.00 -3.91 -18.65
N SER A 15 6.44 -4.05 -19.92
CA SER A 15 5.66 -3.62 -21.08
C SER A 15 4.44 -4.50 -21.37
N GLU A 16 4.44 -5.76 -20.93
CA GLU A 16 3.34 -6.71 -21.11
C GLU A 16 2.28 -6.60 -19.99
N ILE A 17 2.60 -5.96 -18.86
CA ILE A 17 1.63 -5.68 -17.79
C ILE A 17 0.72 -4.55 -18.26
N LYS A 18 -0.42 -4.88 -18.86
CA LYS A 18 -1.50 -3.93 -19.09
C LYS A 18 -2.12 -3.58 -17.74
N ILE A 19 -1.81 -2.40 -17.23
CA ILE A 19 -2.52 -1.83 -16.08
C ILE A 19 -3.91 -1.46 -16.60
N GLU A 20 -4.88 -2.35 -16.44
CA GLU A 20 -6.29 -1.95 -16.51
C GLU A 20 -6.57 -1.11 -15.27
N GLU A 21 -6.84 0.17 -15.47
CA GLU A 21 -7.38 1.03 -14.42
C GLU A 21 -8.72 0.44 -13.98
N THR A 22 -8.69 -0.36 -12.93
CA THR A 22 -9.92 -0.87 -12.31
C THR A 22 -10.52 0.27 -11.49
N PRO A 23 -11.76 0.69 -11.76
CA PRO A 23 -12.40 1.69 -10.92
C PRO A 23 -12.54 1.13 -9.50
N ALA A 24 -12.14 1.92 -8.51
CA ALA A 24 -12.20 1.57 -7.09
C ALA A 24 -13.60 1.03 -6.73
N LYS A 25 -13.67 -0.25 -6.34
CA LYS A 25 -14.89 -0.84 -5.81
C LYS A 25 -15.18 -0.21 -4.46
N GLU A 26 -16.30 0.49 -4.38
CA GLU A 26 -16.88 0.97 -3.13
C GLU A 26 -17.28 -0.25 -2.28
N THR A 27 -16.53 -0.52 -1.22
CA THR A 27 -16.98 -1.43 -0.15
C THR A 27 -17.91 -0.64 0.78
N PRO A 28 -19.14 -1.08 1.03
CA PRO A 28 -20.02 -0.41 1.98
C PRO A 28 -19.52 -0.64 3.40
N VAL A 29 -19.06 0.43 4.04
CA VAL A 29 -18.77 0.43 5.48
C VAL A 29 -20.12 0.44 6.21
N THR A 30 -20.48 -0.65 6.87
CA THR A 30 -21.62 -0.72 7.77
C THR A 30 -21.28 0.04 9.06
N VAL A 31 -21.76 1.26 9.17
CA VAL A 31 -21.64 2.06 10.40
C VAL A 31 -22.64 1.50 11.41
N MET A 32 -22.16 0.89 12.49
CA MET A 32 -22.97 0.61 13.67
C MET A 32 -23.24 1.94 14.39
N GLU A 33 -24.51 2.34 14.47
CA GLU A 33 -24.96 3.47 15.27
C GLU A 33 -24.82 3.16 16.77
N GLU A 34 -23.76 3.64 17.41
CA GLU A 34 -23.75 3.81 18.87
C GLU A 34 -24.32 5.19 19.21
N LYS A 35 -25.47 5.23 19.83
CA LYS A 35 -26.09 6.43 20.39
C LYS A 35 -25.34 6.89 21.64
N THR A 36 -24.42 7.84 21.47
CA THR A 36 -23.88 8.61 22.62
C THR A 36 -24.76 9.82 22.92
N PRO A 37 -25.02 10.16 24.19
CA PRO A 37 -25.88 11.29 24.54
C PRO A 37 -25.22 12.62 24.20
N VAL A 38 -25.94 13.44 23.47
CA VAL A 38 -25.54 14.81 23.13
C VAL A 38 -25.63 15.69 24.38
N VAL A 39 -24.49 16.10 24.90
CA VAL A 39 -24.43 17.17 25.91
C VAL A 39 -24.58 18.49 25.19
N SER A 40 -25.73 19.16 25.35
CA SER A 40 -25.98 20.50 24.86
C SER A 40 -25.26 21.53 25.74
N THR A 41 -24.13 22.07 25.27
CA THR A 41 -23.60 23.32 25.81
C THR A 41 -24.18 24.47 25.00
N SER A 42 -25.13 25.22 25.59
CA SER A 42 -25.64 26.47 25.02
C SER A 42 -24.57 27.57 25.14
N SER A 43 -23.85 27.83 24.06
CA SER A 43 -23.12 29.10 23.92
C SER A 43 -23.98 30.04 23.11
N THR A 44 -24.42 31.15 23.74
CA THR A 44 -25.07 32.28 23.08
C THR A 44 -24.04 32.96 22.20
N TYR A 45 -24.10 32.70 20.89
CA TYR A 45 -23.49 33.55 19.88
C TYR A 45 -24.57 34.40 19.26
N ASP A 46 -24.27 35.72 19.15
CA ASP A 46 -25.13 36.69 18.50
C ASP A 46 -25.58 36.23 17.12
N GLN A 47 -26.88 36.24 16.90
CA GLN A 47 -27.50 35.96 15.61
C GLN A 47 -27.31 37.17 14.69
N ASP A 48 -26.18 37.23 13.96
CA ASP A 48 -26.11 38.03 12.75
C ASP A 48 -26.86 37.26 11.64
N GLU A 49 -28.00 37.85 11.24
CA GLU A 49 -28.92 37.35 10.22
C GLU A 49 -28.25 37.41 8.83
N ASN A 50 -27.37 36.49 8.53
CA ASN A 50 -27.07 36.12 7.15
C ASN A 50 -26.63 34.65 7.16
N PRO A 51 -27.45 33.70 6.70
CA PRO A 51 -27.01 32.32 6.58
C PRO A 51 -25.91 32.27 5.51
N ARG A 52 -24.65 32.45 5.92
CA ARG A 52 -23.52 32.14 5.08
C ARG A 52 -23.69 30.68 4.73
N GLU A 53 -24.00 30.37 3.48
CA GLU A 53 -24.03 28.99 2.99
C GLU A 53 -22.74 28.32 3.45
N ASN A 54 -22.88 27.33 4.28
CA ASN A 54 -21.72 26.59 4.75
C ASN A 54 -21.13 25.83 3.56
N PRO A 55 -19.94 26.19 3.06
CA PRO A 55 -19.36 25.60 1.85
C PRO A 55 -19.08 24.10 2.01
N HIS A 56 -19.24 23.58 3.22
CA HIS A 56 -19.06 22.15 3.53
C HIS A 56 -20.37 21.36 3.51
N ILE A 57 -21.52 22.02 3.30
CA ILE A 57 -22.81 21.37 3.15
C ILE A 57 -23.24 21.46 1.69
N VAL A 58 -23.39 20.32 1.03
CA VAL A 58 -23.89 20.22 -0.34
C VAL A 58 -25.19 19.44 -0.31
N ASN A 59 -26.28 20.06 -0.77
CA ASN A 59 -27.63 19.44 -0.76
C ASN A 59 -28.10 18.96 0.63
N GLY A 60 -27.68 19.64 1.70
CA GLY A 60 -28.02 19.25 3.08
C GLY A 60 -27.13 18.19 3.71
N GLU A 61 -26.16 17.65 2.97
CA GLU A 61 -25.21 16.66 3.45
C GLU A 61 -23.83 17.26 3.68
N VAL A 62 -23.13 16.78 4.71
CA VAL A 62 -21.75 17.18 4.99
C VAL A 62 -20.84 16.56 3.91
N ARG A 63 -20.04 17.41 3.28
CA ARG A 63 -19.12 16.98 2.23
C ARG A 63 -18.11 15.95 2.76
N ASP A 64 -18.02 14.79 2.11
CA ASP A 64 -17.02 13.78 2.40
C ASP A 64 -15.62 14.27 1.97
N ILE A 65 -14.79 14.59 2.95
CA ILE A 65 -13.43 15.09 2.74
C ILE A 65 -12.54 14.01 2.09
N GLY A 66 -12.81 12.74 2.32
CA GLY A 66 -12.08 11.62 1.74
C GLY A 66 -12.21 11.53 0.22
N LYS A 67 -13.39 11.93 -0.32
CA LYS A 67 -13.70 11.89 -1.76
C LYS A 67 -13.19 13.09 -2.56
N ILE A 68 -12.63 14.12 -1.89
CA ILE A 68 -12.14 15.30 -2.58
C ILE A 68 -10.88 14.98 -3.37
N ASN A 69 -10.87 15.23 -4.67
CA ASN A 69 -9.66 15.18 -5.47
C ASN A 69 -8.72 16.34 -5.12
N VAL A 70 -7.71 16.07 -4.32
CA VAL A 70 -6.76 17.07 -3.85
C VAL A 70 -6.02 17.75 -5.02
N LYS A 71 -5.83 17.06 -6.15
CA LYS A 71 -5.17 17.63 -7.33
C LYS A 71 -5.99 18.70 -8.03
N GLU A 72 -7.31 18.70 -7.86
CA GLU A 72 -8.22 19.68 -8.46
C GLU A 72 -8.50 20.89 -7.54
N GLN A 73 -8.14 20.78 -6.26
CA GLN A 73 -8.32 21.86 -5.30
C GLN A 73 -7.27 22.96 -5.43
N MET A 74 -7.70 24.21 -5.43
CA MET A 74 -6.86 25.38 -5.26
C MET A 74 -7.39 26.19 -4.08
N LEU A 75 -6.67 26.12 -2.96
CA LEU A 75 -7.04 26.77 -1.70
C LEU A 75 -6.17 27.99 -1.37
N VAL A 76 -5.34 28.43 -2.33
CA VAL A 76 -4.62 29.70 -2.27
C VAL A 76 -5.52 30.77 -2.86
N ASP A 77 -5.76 31.84 -2.09
CA ASP A 77 -6.52 32.97 -2.53
C ASP A 77 -5.65 33.81 -3.49
N ASN A 78 -6.21 34.22 -4.63
CA ASN A 78 -5.58 35.12 -5.62
C ASN A 78 -4.17 34.68 -6.06
N PRO A 79 -3.98 33.47 -6.58
CA PRO A 79 -2.69 33.07 -7.15
C PRO A 79 -2.36 33.93 -8.38
N GLU A 80 -1.10 34.26 -8.58
CA GLU A 80 -0.63 35.09 -9.69
C GLU A 80 -0.96 34.42 -11.04
N ASP A 81 -0.68 33.13 -11.19
CA ASP A 81 -1.07 32.32 -12.34
C ASP A 81 -1.72 31.00 -11.87
N ARG A 82 -3.04 30.98 -11.87
CA ARG A 82 -3.83 29.81 -11.45
C ARG A 82 -3.65 28.62 -12.40
N GLU A 83 -3.58 28.88 -13.71
CA GLU A 83 -3.53 27.80 -14.71
C GLU A 83 -2.19 27.09 -14.67
N GLU A 84 -1.09 27.82 -14.65
CA GLU A 84 0.26 27.25 -14.55
C GLU A 84 0.44 26.50 -13.22
N TYR A 85 -0.08 27.06 -12.13
CA TYR A 85 -0.04 26.41 -10.83
C TYR A 85 -0.78 25.06 -10.83
N MET A 86 -1.96 25.00 -11.47
CA MET A 86 -2.72 23.76 -11.60
C MET A 86 -2.01 22.73 -12.49
N LYS A 87 -1.33 23.16 -13.57
CA LYS A 87 -0.49 22.27 -14.38
C LYS A 87 0.67 21.66 -13.58
N LEU A 88 1.35 22.47 -12.77
CA LEU A 88 2.41 21.98 -11.88
C LEU A 88 1.87 20.97 -10.87
N LYS A 89 0.71 21.26 -10.29
CA LYS A 89 0.05 20.40 -9.31
C LYS A 89 -0.28 19.01 -9.86
N GLN A 90 -0.64 18.90 -11.13
CA GLN A 90 -0.91 17.59 -11.76
C GLN A 90 0.36 16.72 -11.91
N LYS A 91 1.54 17.36 -11.99
CA LYS A 91 2.82 16.67 -12.23
C LYS A 91 3.50 16.16 -10.95
N THR A 92 2.95 16.43 -9.79
CA THR A 92 3.55 16.04 -8.52
C THR A 92 2.53 15.44 -7.56
N SER A 93 2.97 14.54 -6.68
CA SER A 93 2.20 14.06 -5.53
C SER A 93 2.22 15.04 -4.35
N ALA A 94 3.05 16.09 -4.39
CA ALA A 94 3.09 17.10 -3.35
C ALA A 94 1.75 17.87 -3.25
N ARG A 95 1.38 18.23 -2.03
CA ARG A 95 0.13 18.96 -1.75
C ARG A 95 0.32 20.45 -2.00
N LEU A 96 0.42 20.84 -3.26
CA LEU A 96 0.49 22.24 -3.66
C LEU A 96 -0.88 22.92 -3.54
N GLY A 97 -0.90 24.24 -3.32
CA GLY A 97 -2.14 25.04 -3.32
C GLY A 97 -3.08 24.73 -2.14
N ILE A 98 -2.55 24.31 -1.00
CA ILE A 98 -3.35 23.91 0.17
C ILE A 98 -3.86 25.08 1.01
N GLY A 99 -3.35 26.28 0.80
CA GLY A 99 -3.73 27.47 1.57
C GLY A 99 -3.36 27.39 3.05
N ARG A 100 -3.31 28.56 3.69
CA ARG A 100 -3.02 28.68 5.11
C ARG A 100 -3.94 29.71 5.76
N ALA A 101 -4.09 29.61 7.07
CA ALA A 101 -4.69 30.62 7.94
C ALA A 101 -3.59 31.08 8.91
N GLY A 102 -2.86 32.12 8.55
CA GLY A 102 -1.63 32.51 9.22
C GLY A 102 -0.56 31.42 9.11
N THR A 103 -0.02 30.97 10.25
CA THR A 103 0.99 29.89 10.33
C THR A 103 0.39 28.49 10.25
N ARG A 104 -0.92 28.34 10.35
CA ARG A 104 -1.63 27.06 10.38
C ARG A 104 -2.18 26.68 9.01
N MET A 105 -2.32 25.39 8.77
CA MET A 105 -3.11 24.87 7.66
C MET A 105 -4.59 25.24 7.85
N ARG A 106 -5.34 25.46 6.75
CA ARG A 106 -6.80 25.56 6.80
C ARG A 106 -7.40 24.27 7.38
N THR A 107 -8.55 24.38 8.05
CA THR A 107 -9.15 23.23 8.76
C THR A 107 -9.43 22.06 7.82
N GLU A 108 -9.98 22.30 6.62
CA GLU A 108 -10.25 21.22 5.65
C GLU A 108 -8.97 20.47 5.22
N VAL A 109 -7.86 21.20 5.07
CA VAL A 109 -6.56 20.62 4.72
C VAL A 109 -6.06 19.74 5.86
N LEU A 110 -6.19 20.21 7.09
CA LEU A 110 -5.79 19.46 8.28
C LEU A 110 -6.63 18.18 8.46
N LEU A 111 -7.94 18.29 8.27
CA LEU A 111 -8.85 17.15 8.38
C LEU A 111 -8.56 16.11 7.30
N ARG A 112 -8.36 16.56 6.05
CA ARG A 112 -7.96 15.65 4.97
C ARG A 112 -6.61 14.98 5.25
N LEU A 113 -5.63 15.71 5.74
CA LEU A 113 -4.32 15.16 6.11
C LEU A 113 -4.44 14.07 7.19
N ARG A 114 -5.31 14.30 8.19
CA ARG A 114 -5.58 13.30 9.23
C ARG A 114 -6.27 12.06 8.70
N ALA A 115 -7.24 12.21 7.79
CA ALA A 115 -7.90 11.09 7.15
C ALA A 115 -6.91 10.24 6.33
N ASP A 116 -6.08 10.88 5.52
CA ASP A 116 -5.05 10.18 4.74
C ASP A 116 -4.00 9.49 5.64
N HIS A 117 -3.67 10.10 6.77
CA HIS A 117 -2.77 9.48 7.75
C HIS A 117 -3.41 8.28 8.45
N ALA A 118 -4.70 8.35 8.79
CA ALA A 118 -5.43 7.22 9.35
C ALA A 118 -5.48 6.04 8.35
N ALA A 119 -5.80 6.30 7.08
CA ALA A 119 -5.79 5.27 6.04
C ALA A 119 -4.39 4.63 5.86
N ALA A 120 -3.33 5.43 5.96
CA ALA A 120 -1.97 4.91 5.94
C ALA A 120 -1.65 4.05 7.16
N GLN A 121 -2.15 4.39 8.34
CA GLN A 121 -2.03 3.56 9.54
C GLN A 121 -2.78 2.23 9.39
N ASP A 122 -4.01 2.26 8.89
CA ASP A 122 -4.81 1.05 8.65
C ASP A 122 -4.06 0.09 7.72
N ALA A 123 -3.46 0.59 6.65
CA ALA A 123 -2.67 -0.24 5.73
C ALA A 123 -1.46 -0.92 6.39
N VAL A 124 -0.87 -0.29 7.42
CA VAL A 124 0.25 -0.89 8.20
C VAL A 124 -0.25 -1.95 9.18
N PHE A 125 -1.40 -1.72 9.83
CA PHE A 125 -1.88 -2.59 10.91
C PHE A 125 -2.78 -3.72 10.44
N ASN A 126 -3.39 -3.63 9.26
CA ASN A 126 -4.20 -4.70 8.70
C ASN A 126 -3.32 -5.87 8.23
N ASP A 127 -3.87 -7.08 8.38
CA ASP A 127 -3.28 -8.30 7.82
C ASP A 127 -3.85 -8.57 6.41
N VAL A 128 -3.10 -9.30 5.60
CA VAL A 128 -3.61 -9.82 4.33
C VAL A 128 -4.60 -10.94 4.63
N PRO A 129 -5.84 -10.91 4.06
CA PRO A 129 -6.84 -11.96 4.31
C PRO A 129 -6.37 -13.34 3.85
N THR A 130 -6.64 -14.37 4.65
CA THR A 130 -6.26 -15.76 4.30
C THR A 130 -6.95 -16.22 3.04
N GLU A 131 -8.23 -15.85 2.85
CA GLU A 131 -9.00 -16.17 1.65
C GLU A 131 -8.35 -15.63 0.37
N PHE A 132 -7.72 -14.46 0.46
CA PHE A 132 -6.97 -13.87 -0.65
C PHE A 132 -5.70 -14.66 -0.98
N LEU A 133 -5.00 -15.15 0.04
CA LEU A 133 -3.82 -16.01 -0.16
C LEU A 133 -4.22 -17.35 -0.79
N ASP A 134 -5.34 -17.93 -0.34
CA ASP A 134 -5.88 -19.16 -0.89
C ASP A 134 -6.26 -19.02 -2.37
N GLU A 135 -6.89 -17.90 -2.76
CA GLU A 135 -7.19 -17.59 -4.17
C GLU A 135 -5.92 -17.54 -5.05
N LEU A 136 -4.80 -17.11 -4.48
CA LEU A 136 -3.51 -17.03 -5.16
C LEU A 136 -2.73 -18.35 -5.12
N GLY A 137 -3.21 -19.33 -4.36
CA GLY A 137 -2.50 -20.59 -4.12
C GLY A 137 -1.21 -20.43 -3.32
N LEU A 138 -1.15 -19.39 -2.46
CA LEU A 138 0.01 -19.11 -1.59
C LEU A 138 -0.25 -19.67 -0.19
N PHE A 139 0.65 -20.48 0.31
CA PHE A 139 0.64 -20.83 1.73
C PHE A 139 1.37 -19.76 2.55
N GLU A 140 0.96 -19.57 3.79
CA GLU A 140 1.52 -18.58 4.71
C GLU A 140 2.60 -19.20 5.58
N ILE A 141 3.68 -18.46 5.81
CA ILE A 141 4.67 -18.69 6.88
C ILE A 141 4.90 -17.38 7.63
N THR A 142 5.53 -17.48 8.80
CA THR A 142 5.85 -16.31 9.65
C THR A 142 7.35 -16.13 9.80
N THR A 143 7.74 -14.90 10.07
CA THR A 143 9.08 -14.58 10.58
C THR A 143 9.17 -14.85 12.09
N GLU A 144 10.29 -14.50 12.74
CA GLU A 144 10.43 -14.55 14.19
C GLU A 144 9.56 -13.52 14.93
N CYS A 145 8.83 -12.65 14.20
CA CYS A 145 7.88 -11.71 14.78
C CYS A 145 6.59 -12.42 15.18
N GLU A 146 6.16 -12.22 16.43
CA GLU A 146 4.93 -12.77 16.99
C GLU A 146 3.71 -11.84 16.81
N SER A 147 3.97 -10.55 16.55
CA SER A 147 2.94 -9.54 16.42
C SER A 147 3.35 -8.38 15.51
N ARG A 148 2.37 -7.60 15.06
CA ARG A 148 2.61 -6.38 14.27
C ARG A 148 3.45 -5.36 15.04
N ASP A 149 3.28 -5.23 16.34
CA ASP A 149 4.07 -4.32 17.17
C ASP A 149 5.55 -4.72 17.21
N GLN A 150 5.84 -6.01 17.35
CA GLN A 150 7.21 -6.51 17.22
C GLN A 150 7.77 -6.27 15.82
N TYR A 151 7.00 -6.52 14.77
CA TYR A 151 7.42 -6.25 13.41
C TYR A 151 7.83 -4.79 13.19
N ILE A 152 7.11 -3.83 13.78
CA ILE A 152 7.42 -2.40 13.64
C ILE A 152 8.63 -2.01 14.47
N THR A 153 8.76 -2.50 15.70
CA THR A 153 9.77 -2.08 16.68
C THR A 153 11.05 -2.91 16.65
N ARG A 154 11.01 -4.15 16.14
CA ARG A 154 12.11 -5.11 16.08
C ARG A 154 12.37 -5.59 14.65
N PRO A 155 12.98 -4.74 13.79
CA PRO A 155 13.21 -5.08 12.39
C PRO A 155 14.16 -6.27 12.19
N ASP A 156 14.95 -6.61 13.17
CA ASP A 156 15.82 -7.79 13.19
C ASP A 156 15.03 -9.10 13.12
N LEU A 157 13.89 -9.19 13.82
CA LEU A 157 13.03 -10.39 13.83
C LEU A 157 12.32 -10.59 12.49
N GLY A 158 11.91 -9.52 11.82
CA GLY A 158 11.26 -9.59 10.51
C GLY A 158 12.18 -9.99 9.34
N ARG A 159 13.49 -10.13 9.58
CA ARG A 159 14.47 -10.60 8.59
C ARG A 159 14.71 -12.09 8.64
N LYS A 160 14.22 -12.77 9.66
CA LYS A 160 14.45 -14.20 9.89
C LYS A 160 13.14 -14.96 9.86
N ILE A 161 13.14 -16.05 9.12
CA ILE A 161 12.02 -16.99 9.10
C ILE A 161 11.99 -17.76 10.41
N SER A 162 10.80 -17.98 10.98
CA SER A 162 10.60 -18.75 12.19
C SER A 162 11.02 -20.23 11.98
N GLN A 163 11.34 -20.93 13.06
CA GLN A 163 11.70 -22.36 12.98
C GLN A 163 10.58 -23.22 12.38
N GLU A 164 9.31 -22.85 12.63
CA GLU A 164 8.16 -23.49 12.02
C GLU A 164 8.07 -23.18 10.53
N GLY A 165 8.25 -21.92 10.15
CA GLY A 165 8.30 -21.49 8.76
C GLY A 165 9.38 -22.20 7.95
N ILE A 166 10.58 -22.40 8.53
CA ILE A 166 11.66 -23.16 7.88
C ILE A 166 11.22 -24.59 7.57
N LYS A 167 10.59 -25.28 8.51
CA LYS A 167 10.09 -26.66 8.30
C LYS A 167 9.06 -26.71 7.18
N ILE A 168 8.12 -25.75 7.15
CA ILE A 168 7.10 -25.68 6.09
C ILE A 168 7.74 -25.43 4.72
N ILE A 169 8.73 -24.55 4.64
CA ILE A 169 9.48 -24.28 3.40
C ILE A 169 10.19 -25.56 2.94
N GLU A 170 10.86 -26.26 3.85
CA GLU A 170 11.59 -27.48 3.52
C GLU A 170 10.71 -28.62 3.03
N GLU A 171 9.47 -28.69 3.53
CA GLU A 171 8.49 -29.69 3.15
C GLU A 171 7.78 -29.35 1.83
N LYS A 172 7.37 -28.09 1.63
CA LYS A 172 6.48 -27.70 0.53
C LYS A 172 7.20 -27.13 -0.68
N CYS A 173 8.41 -26.61 -0.51
CA CYS A 173 9.11 -25.90 -1.58
C CYS A 173 10.11 -26.77 -2.33
N LYS A 174 10.25 -26.49 -3.62
CA LYS A 174 11.30 -27.04 -4.45
C LYS A 174 12.66 -26.51 -3.98
N LYS A 175 13.63 -27.40 -3.82
CA LYS A 175 15.04 -27.05 -3.52
C LYS A 175 15.79 -26.66 -4.79
N ASN A 176 16.78 -25.79 -4.63
CA ASN A 176 17.66 -25.30 -5.69
C ASN A 176 16.92 -24.71 -6.90
N PRO A 177 15.88 -23.88 -6.74
CA PRO A 177 15.26 -23.22 -7.87
C PRO A 177 16.20 -22.14 -8.45
N THR A 178 16.14 -21.89 -9.76
CA THR A 178 16.85 -20.74 -10.35
C THR A 178 16.27 -19.44 -9.81
N VAL A 179 14.95 -19.33 -9.77
CA VAL A 179 14.27 -18.14 -9.21
C VAL A 179 13.23 -18.55 -8.17
N GLN A 180 13.34 -18.02 -6.97
CA GLN A 180 12.33 -18.14 -5.93
C GLN A 180 11.55 -16.82 -5.83
N ILE A 181 10.24 -16.89 -6.02
CA ILE A 181 9.34 -15.74 -5.78
C ILE A 181 8.72 -15.90 -4.39
N VAL A 182 8.79 -14.87 -3.59
CA VAL A 182 8.11 -14.76 -2.31
C VAL A 182 7.33 -13.46 -2.22
N VAL A 183 6.26 -13.46 -1.45
CA VAL A 183 5.40 -12.28 -1.24
C VAL A 183 5.38 -11.97 0.24
N SER A 184 5.41 -10.71 0.62
CA SER A 184 5.28 -10.32 2.03
C SER A 184 4.43 -9.07 2.19
N ASP A 185 3.67 -9.02 3.28
CA ASP A 185 2.88 -7.84 3.67
C ASP A 185 3.74 -6.60 3.84
N GLY A 186 4.96 -6.75 4.35
CA GLY A 186 5.83 -5.61 4.60
C GLY A 186 5.13 -4.57 5.50
N LEU A 187 5.09 -3.33 5.04
CA LEU A 187 4.40 -2.22 5.70
C LEU A 187 3.04 -1.86 5.06
N SER A 188 2.53 -2.68 4.13
CA SER A 188 1.21 -2.48 3.53
C SER A 188 0.59 -3.78 3.04
N SER A 189 -0.40 -4.29 3.77
CA SER A 189 -1.26 -5.39 3.32
C SER A 189 -2.07 -4.99 2.07
N THR A 190 -2.55 -3.75 2.04
CA THR A 190 -3.32 -3.19 0.91
C THR A 190 -2.55 -3.23 -0.40
N ALA A 191 -1.22 -3.04 -0.35
CA ALA A 191 -0.37 -3.13 -1.53
C ALA A 191 -0.35 -4.55 -2.12
N ILE A 192 -0.40 -5.57 -1.27
CA ILE A 192 -0.43 -6.97 -1.70
C ILE A 192 -1.78 -7.29 -2.33
N GLU A 193 -2.88 -6.91 -1.68
CA GLU A 193 -4.23 -7.12 -2.20
C GLU A 193 -4.46 -6.45 -3.56
N ALA A 194 -3.93 -5.23 -3.74
CA ALA A 194 -4.08 -4.49 -5.00
C ALA A 194 -3.27 -5.06 -6.16
N ASN A 195 -2.08 -5.63 -5.89
CA ASN A 195 -1.11 -5.93 -6.95
C ASN A 195 -0.82 -7.42 -7.17
N ALA A 196 -0.82 -8.25 -6.11
CA ALA A 196 -0.31 -9.62 -6.18
C ALA A 196 -1.04 -10.49 -7.19
N LYS A 197 -2.36 -10.33 -7.30
CA LYS A 197 -3.22 -11.09 -8.23
C LYS A 197 -2.82 -10.95 -9.70
N ASN A 198 -2.29 -9.80 -10.08
CA ASN A 198 -1.85 -9.53 -11.44
C ASN A 198 -0.36 -9.82 -11.63
N ILE A 199 0.46 -9.45 -10.66
CA ILE A 199 1.93 -9.51 -10.81
C ILE A 199 2.46 -10.93 -10.70
N ILE A 200 1.97 -11.73 -9.75
CA ILE A 200 2.50 -13.10 -9.54
C ILE A 200 2.32 -13.97 -10.79
N PRO A 201 1.11 -14.08 -11.39
CA PRO A 201 0.94 -14.87 -12.61
C PRO A 201 1.74 -14.33 -13.79
N ALA A 202 1.84 -13.01 -13.94
CA ALA A 202 2.63 -12.38 -14.99
C ALA A 202 4.11 -12.73 -14.89
N MET A 203 4.68 -12.67 -13.67
CA MET A 203 6.06 -13.05 -13.41
C MET A 203 6.32 -14.53 -13.68
N LEU A 204 5.47 -15.42 -13.16
CA LEU A 204 5.60 -16.86 -13.36
C LEU A 204 5.50 -17.24 -14.84
N ASN A 205 4.56 -16.66 -15.57
CA ASN A 205 4.40 -16.89 -17.01
C ASN A 205 5.59 -16.33 -17.81
N GLY A 206 6.07 -15.14 -17.45
CA GLY A 206 7.25 -14.54 -18.06
C GLY A 206 8.49 -15.40 -17.88
N LEU A 207 8.81 -15.80 -16.65
CA LEU A 207 9.96 -16.66 -16.34
C LEU A 207 9.86 -18.01 -17.08
N LYS A 208 8.67 -18.61 -17.09
CA LYS A 208 8.41 -19.85 -17.85
C LYS A 208 8.62 -19.66 -19.34
N GLY A 209 8.23 -18.52 -19.90
CA GLY A 209 8.43 -18.17 -21.33
C GLY A 209 9.91 -18.11 -21.71
N TYR A 210 10.77 -17.76 -20.76
CA TYR A 210 12.23 -17.77 -20.94
C TYR A 210 12.89 -19.11 -20.56
N GLY A 211 12.11 -20.11 -20.19
CA GLY A 211 12.66 -21.41 -19.76
C GLY A 211 13.36 -21.36 -18.40
N ILE A 212 13.11 -20.34 -17.60
CA ILE A 212 13.71 -20.17 -16.28
C ILE A 212 12.90 -21.01 -15.27
N ASP A 213 13.62 -21.85 -14.51
CA ASP A 213 13.04 -22.67 -13.48
C ASP A 213 12.65 -21.84 -12.25
N THR A 214 11.40 -21.99 -11.78
CA THR A 214 10.88 -21.27 -10.63
C THR A 214 10.56 -22.21 -9.47
N GLY A 215 10.83 -21.73 -8.25
CA GLY A 215 10.42 -22.39 -7.01
C GLY A 215 8.91 -22.22 -6.76
N THR A 216 8.41 -22.86 -5.70
CA THR A 216 7.04 -22.74 -5.23
C THR A 216 6.83 -21.38 -4.58
N PRO A 217 5.97 -20.49 -5.08
CA PRO A 217 5.74 -19.20 -4.44
C PRO A 217 4.96 -19.36 -3.13
N PHE A 218 5.22 -18.48 -2.17
CA PHE A 218 4.52 -18.46 -0.88
C PHE A 218 4.52 -17.07 -0.25
N PHE A 219 3.73 -16.89 0.81
CA PHE A 219 3.57 -15.65 1.54
C PHE A 219 4.31 -15.67 2.87
N ILE A 220 4.99 -14.57 3.20
CA ILE A 220 5.70 -14.35 4.46
C ILE A 220 4.98 -13.26 5.25
N LYS A 221 4.32 -13.61 6.33
CA LYS A 221 3.72 -12.66 7.26
C LYS A 221 4.82 -12.00 8.10
N TYR A 222 4.74 -10.69 8.24
CA TYR A 222 5.71 -9.87 8.97
C TYR A 222 7.14 -9.93 8.40
N GLY A 223 7.27 -10.10 7.07
CA GLY A 223 8.58 -10.15 6.43
C GLY A 223 9.16 -8.76 6.16
N ARG A 224 10.46 -8.66 6.29
CA ARG A 224 11.30 -7.56 5.80
C ARG A 224 12.05 -8.03 4.56
N VAL A 225 12.63 -7.10 3.80
CA VAL A 225 13.41 -7.43 2.58
C VAL A 225 14.44 -8.54 2.84
N GLY A 226 15.18 -8.48 3.95
CA GLY A 226 16.15 -9.49 4.32
C GLY A 226 15.59 -10.90 4.64
N ALA A 227 14.26 -11.07 4.76
CA ALA A 227 13.66 -12.40 4.83
C ALA A 227 13.83 -13.16 3.51
N GLY A 228 13.90 -12.43 2.37
CA GLY A 228 14.21 -13.01 1.07
C GLY A 228 15.60 -13.66 1.04
N ASP A 229 16.59 -13.02 1.64
CA ASP A 229 17.96 -13.56 1.73
C ASP A 229 17.97 -14.87 2.52
N HIS A 230 17.30 -14.89 3.68
CA HIS A 230 17.18 -16.10 4.50
C HIS A 230 16.45 -17.25 3.77
N VAL A 231 15.40 -16.94 3.00
CA VAL A 231 14.75 -17.93 2.12
C VAL A 231 15.70 -18.45 1.05
N GLY A 232 16.52 -17.58 0.47
CA GLY A 232 17.55 -17.96 -0.50
C GLY A 232 18.55 -18.97 0.09
N GLU A 233 18.98 -18.75 1.32
CA GLU A 233 19.86 -19.70 2.06
C GLU A 233 19.17 -21.04 2.32
N ILE A 234 17.91 -21.04 2.81
CA ILE A 234 17.14 -22.26 3.13
C ILE A 234 16.92 -23.12 1.87
N LEU A 235 16.55 -22.50 0.75
CA LEU A 235 16.23 -23.20 -0.50
C LEU A 235 17.45 -23.41 -1.41
N ASN A 236 18.57 -22.76 -1.13
CA ASN A 236 19.73 -22.68 -2.01
C ASN A 236 19.34 -22.17 -3.42
N ALA A 237 18.47 -21.12 -3.46
CA ALA A 237 18.02 -20.50 -4.69
C ALA A 237 19.14 -19.65 -5.31
N GLU A 238 19.23 -19.55 -6.66
CA GLU A 238 20.20 -18.67 -7.31
C GLU A 238 19.75 -17.20 -7.22
N VAL A 239 18.46 -16.97 -7.40
CA VAL A 239 17.83 -15.65 -7.34
C VAL A 239 16.60 -15.72 -6.46
N VAL A 240 16.44 -14.76 -5.54
CA VAL A 240 15.19 -14.57 -4.79
C VAL A 240 14.60 -13.23 -5.18
N CYS A 241 13.32 -13.24 -5.54
CA CYS A 241 12.52 -12.04 -5.74
C CYS A 241 11.47 -11.96 -4.64
N ILE A 242 11.60 -10.99 -3.74
CA ILE A 242 10.60 -10.69 -2.74
C ILE A 242 9.73 -9.52 -3.20
N LEU A 243 8.42 -9.78 -3.35
CA LEU A 243 7.39 -8.78 -3.58
C LEU A 243 6.88 -8.32 -2.23
N ILE A 244 7.07 -7.06 -1.88
CA ILE A 244 6.80 -6.56 -0.54
C ILE A 244 6.01 -5.25 -0.55
N GLY A 245 5.01 -5.15 0.34
CA GLY A 245 4.28 -3.90 0.56
C GLY A 245 5.17 -2.83 1.14
N GLU A 246 5.26 -1.70 0.44
CA GLU A 246 6.06 -0.56 0.87
C GLU A 246 5.34 0.26 1.94
N ARG A 247 6.10 1.16 2.58
CA ARG A 247 5.52 2.09 3.55
C ARG A 247 4.42 2.93 2.88
N PRO A 248 3.19 2.92 3.41
CA PRO A 248 2.12 3.75 2.88
C PRO A 248 2.47 5.23 3.00
N GLY A 249 2.26 5.96 1.92
CA GLY A 249 2.31 7.42 1.91
C GLY A 249 0.93 8.01 2.18
N LEU A 250 0.87 9.36 2.22
CA LEU A 250 -0.41 10.08 2.37
C LEU A 250 -1.20 10.18 1.04
N THR A 251 -0.64 9.65 -0.04
CA THR A 251 -1.26 9.69 -1.38
C THR A 251 -1.73 8.31 -1.80
N THR A 252 -0.97 7.28 -1.47
CA THR A 252 -1.30 5.88 -1.76
C THR A 252 -0.73 4.95 -0.70
N ALA A 253 -1.46 3.88 -0.41
CA ALA A 253 -1.02 2.78 0.42
C ALA A 253 -0.73 1.50 -0.40
N GLU A 254 -0.88 1.56 -1.74
CA GLU A 254 -0.85 0.40 -2.63
C GLU A 254 0.49 0.16 -3.31
N SER A 255 1.55 0.84 -2.86
CA SER A 255 2.89 0.65 -3.43
C SER A 255 3.47 -0.70 -3.03
N MET A 256 3.81 -1.52 -4.02
CA MET A 256 4.51 -2.80 -3.85
C MET A 256 5.84 -2.74 -4.63
N SER A 257 6.92 -3.21 -4.02
CA SER A 257 8.24 -3.29 -4.64
C SER A 257 8.69 -4.74 -4.81
N ALA A 258 9.51 -4.97 -5.81
CA ALA A 258 10.24 -6.21 -6.03
C ALA A 258 11.71 -6.00 -5.67
N TYR A 259 12.19 -6.66 -4.64
CA TYR A 259 13.62 -6.70 -4.32
C TYR A 259 14.20 -8.02 -4.80
N ILE A 260 15.31 -7.95 -5.50
CA ILE A 260 15.95 -9.11 -6.13
C ILE A 260 17.33 -9.28 -5.52
N THR A 261 17.56 -10.45 -4.96
CA THR A 261 18.87 -10.84 -4.43
C THR A 261 19.43 -11.97 -5.30
N TYR A 262 20.68 -11.84 -5.71
CA TYR A 262 21.43 -12.85 -6.40
C TYR A 262 22.49 -13.43 -5.46
N LYS A 263 22.72 -14.75 -5.54
CA LYS A 263 23.65 -15.51 -4.72
C LYS A 263 25.10 -15.12 -4.93
#